data_44b3d00e99a33fc02b98036d28abdb34
#
_entry.id   44b3d00e99a33fc02b98036d28abdb34
#
_cell.length_a   1.000
_cell.length_b   1.000
_cell.length_c   1.000
_cell.angle_alpha   90.00
_cell.angle_beta   90.00
_cell.angle_gamma   90.00
#
_symmetry.space_group_name_H-M   'P 1'
#
loop_
_entity.id
_entity.type
_entity.pdbx_description
1 polymer ?
#
loop_
_entity_poly.entity_id
_entity_poly.type
_entity_poly.pdbx_seq_one_letter_code
_entity_poly.pdbx_strand_id
1 'polypeptide(L)'
;MKKRLAALFLIIACLSGCSDRKAGRTMTEDVDDSEVVADTVGVEGEDPDELIADEPMSVAVDELFDDFIFNFAANRKLQMERIVFPLLVNSGEKKEYIERQAWKMERFFMHQDYYTLIVDTPEQIELLKDTALTAATVEKIFLDDHFVRQYLFHREKGRWMLTEIRNQTMPRNPNAPFLNFYEQFVSDSVFQRESLCNEIEFVGPDPDDDFKQMEGVITPDFWDAFRPDLPKGLIYNIVCGNQHPSADQKIFVLRGIANGLEVELTFRLRNGRWKLRKMTT
;
A
#
# COMPACT_ATOMS: atom_id res chain seq x y z
N MET A 1 -17.98 -23.53 -51.24
CA MET A 1 -19.26 -24.06 -50.72
C MET A 1 -19.50 -23.56 -49.33
N LYS A 2 -20.57 -22.77 -49.14
CA LYS A 2 -20.97 -22.10 -47.90
C LYS A 2 -21.65 -23.11 -46.97
N LYS A 3 -21.30 -23.10 -45.67
CA LYS A 3 -22.24 -23.55 -44.63
C LYS A 3 -22.16 -22.60 -43.44
N ARG A 4 -23.25 -21.85 -43.29
CA ARG A 4 -23.57 -21.03 -42.10
C ARG A 4 -24.14 -21.96 -41.02
N LEU A 5 -23.73 -21.80 -39.78
CA LEU A 5 -24.47 -22.35 -38.66
C LEU A 5 -24.83 -21.19 -37.70
N ALA A 6 -26.11 -21.12 -37.42
CA ALA A 6 -26.75 -20.07 -36.63
C ALA A 6 -26.59 -20.33 -35.12
N ALA A 7 -26.34 -19.29 -34.36
CA ALA A 7 -26.36 -19.32 -32.91
C ALA A 7 -27.79 -19.06 -32.37
N LEU A 8 -28.23 -19.92 -31.48
CA LEU A 8 -29.53 -19.86 -30.81
C LEU A 8 -29.38 -19.11 -29.51
N PHE A 9 -30.03 -17.95 -29.41
CA PHE A 9 -30.19 -17.19 -28.15
C PHE A 9 -31.34 -17.80 -27.34
N LEU A 10 -31.07 -18.17 -26.09
CA LEU A 10 -32.10 -18.53 -25.13
C LEU A 10 -32.23 -17.41 -24.08
N ILE A 11 -33.34 -16.67 -24.18
CA ILE A 11 -33.74 -15.64 -23.21
C ILE A 11 -34.64 -16.33 -22.20
N ILE A 12 -34.24 -16.31 -20.90
CA ILE A 12 -35.12 -16.71 -19.79
C ILE A 12 -35.51 -15.44 -19.06
N ALA A 13 -36.79 -15.09 -19.21
CA ALA A 13 -37.46 -14.07 -18.40
C ALA A 13 -38.11 -14.77 -17.18
N CYS A 14 -37.74 -14.29 -15.97
CA CYS A 14 -38.49 -14.66 -14.76
C CYS A 14 -39.30 -13.48 -14.27
N LEU A 15 -40.57 -13.74 -14.17
CA LEU A 15 -41.65 -12.85 -13.79
C LEU A 15 -41.71 -12.59 -12.29
N SER A 16 -42.05 -11.37 -11.97
CA SER A 16 -42.42 -10.80 -10.68
C SER A 16 -43.69 -11.47 -10.11
N GLY A 17 -43.69 -11.70 -8.80
CA GLY A 17 -44.89 -12.08 -8.04
C GLY A 17 -45.03 -11.24 -6.78
N CYS A 18 -45.87 -10.21 -6.85
CA CYS A 18 -46.47 -9.55 -5.69
C CYS A 18 -47.55 -10.41 -5.05
N SER A 19 -47.62 -10.47 -3.74
CA SER A 19 -48.80 -10.90 -3.02
C SER A 19 -49.01 -10.06 -1.77
N ASP A 20 -50.03 -9.20 -1.85
CA ASP A 20 -50.70 -8.55 -0.72
C ASP A 20 -51.46 -9.55 0.14
N ARG A 21 -51.44 -9.34 1.44
CA ARG A 21 -52.57 -9.70 2.31
C ARG A 21 -52.72 -8.76 3.49
N LYS A 22 -53.83 -7.98 3.46
CA LYS A 22 -54.45 -7.25 4.55
C LYS A 22 -55.16 -8.15 5.53
N ALA A 23 -55.18 -7.78 6.81
CA ALA A 23 -56.27 -7.67 7.79
C ALA A 23 -55.66 -7.44 9.16
N GLY A 24 -55.92 -6.45 10.00
CA GLY A 24 -57.12 -5.70 10.27
C GLY A 24 -57.45 -5.82 11.74
N ARG A 25 -57.32 -4.77 12.56
CA ARG A 25 -58.34 -4.38 13.55
C ARG A 25 -57.84 -3.24 14.49
N THR A 26 -58.57 -2.17 14.41
CA THR A 26 -58.90 -1.04 15.27
C THR A 26 -58.74 -1.22 16.79
N MET A 27 -58.25 -0.14 17.49
CA MET A 27 -59.01 0.67 18.44
C MET A 27 -58.20 1.94 18.83
N THR A 28 -58.77 3.04 18.57
CA THR A 28 -58.97 4.37 19.21
C THR A 28 -58.32 4.62 20.57
N GLU A 29 -57.70 5.77 20.74
CA GLU A 29 -58.17 6.95 21.45
C GLU A 29 -57.09 8.07 21.42
N ASP A 30 -57.48 9.19 20.93
CA ASP A 30 -57.49 10.60 21.23
C ASP A 30 -56.30 11.29 21.95
N VAL A 31 -56.00 12.46 21.34
CA VAL A 31 -55.68 13.78 21.87
C VAL A 31 -54.21 13.98 22.35
N ASP A 32 -53.42 14.82 21.70
CA ASP A 32 -53.32 16.26 21.94
C ASP A 32 -52.42 16.95 20.90
N ASP A 33 -52.83 18.12 20.54
CA ASP A 33 -52.26 19.07 19.59
C ASP A 33 -51.19 19.88 20.33
N SER A 34 -49.93 19.87 19.88
CA SER A 34 -49.04 21.00 20.12
C SER A 34 -47.98 21.06 19.04
N GLU A 35 -48.14 22.07 18.20
CA GLU A 35 -47.12 22.57 17.28
C GLU A 35 -45.76 22.69 17.96
N VAL A 36 -44.75 21.97 17.47
CA VAL A 36 -43.35 22.30 17.71
C VAL A 36 -42.73 22.69 16.39
N VAL A 37 -42.47 23.98 16.28
CA VAL A 37 -41.70 24.60 15.20
C VAL A 37 -40.37 23.90 15.09
N ALA A 38 -40.12 23.22 13.97
CA ALA A 38 -38.84 22.63 13.65
C ALA A 38 -37.88 23.79 13.25
N ASP A 39 -37.05 24.18 14.21
CA ASP A 39 -35.89 25.01 13.96
C ASP A 39 -34.81 24.11 13.33
N THR A 40 -34.66 24.25 12.02
CA THR A 40 -33.64 23.57 11.24
C THR A 40 -32.31 24.24 11.52
N VAL A 41 -31.66 23.86 12.62
CA VAL A 41 -30.24 24.13 12.81
C VAL A 41 -29.49 23.24 11.83
N GLY A 42 -28.89 23.88 10.82
CA GLY A 42 -27.97 23.22 9.90
C GLY A 42 -26.82 22.63 10.70
N VAL A 43 -26.78 21.32 10.81
CA VAL A 43 -25.60 20.57 11.23
C VAL A 43 -24.61 20.71 10.08
N GLU A 44 -23.65 21.62 10.22
CA GLU A 44 -22.43 21.60 9.42
C GLU A 44 -21.82 20.20 9.61
N GLY A 45 -21.65 19.49 8.52
CA GLY A 45 -21.13 18.12 8.56
C GLY A 45 -19.77 18.09 9.23
N GLU A 46 -19.73 17.53 10.42
CA GLU A 46 -18.49 17.15 11.07
C GLU A 46 -17.80 16.11 10.19
N ASP A 47 -16.55 16.38 9.80
CA ASP A 47 -15.70 15.47 9.05
C ASP A 47 -15.57 14.17 9.87
N PRO A 48 -15.95 12.99 9.31
CA PRO A 48 -15.83 11.71 10.05
C PRO A 48 -14.42 11.43 10.56
N ASP A 49 -13.41 12.08 9.97
CA ASP A 49 -12.00 11.99 10.40
C ASP A 49 -11.72 12.70 11.75
N GLU A 50 -12.62 13.55 12.23
CA GLU A 50 -12.43 14.29 13.50
C GLU A 50 -12.79 13.45 14.75
N LEU A 51 -13.57 12.39 14.60
CA LEU A 51 -14.07 11.58 15.72
C LEU A 51 -13.06 10.52 16.24
N ILE A 52 -11.97 10.26 15.50
CA ILE A 52 -10.95 9.25 15.90
C ILE A 52 -9.75 9.88 16.65
N ALA A 53 -9.72 11.21 16.80
CA ALA A 53 -8.51 11.96 17.15
C ALA A 53 -8.24 12.21 18.64
N ASP A 54 -9.09 11.82 19.58
CA ASP A 54 -9.02 12.29 20.96
C ASP A 54 -8.49 11.32 22.02
N GLU A 55 -8.09 10.10 21.65
CA GLU A 55 -7.38 9.24 22.60
C GLU A 55 -5.88 9.58 22.64
N PRO A 56 -5.31 9.76 23.85
CA PRO A 56 -3.87 9.95 23.97
C PRO A 56 -3.15 8.70 23.50
N MET A 57 -2.43 8.80 22.38
CA MET A 57 -1.66 7.68 21.83
C MET A 57 -0.63 7.20 22.86
N SER A 58 -0.62 5.87 23.05
CA SER A 58 0.31 5.22 23.95
C SER A 58 1.77 5.44 23.49
N VAL A 59 2.71 5.44 24.43
CA VAL A 59 4.16 5.52 24.16
C VAL A 59 4.64 4.37 23.23
N ALA A 60 3.90 3.28 23.18
CA ALA A 60 4.14 2.13 22.31
C ALA A 60 4.14 2.46 20.80
N VAL A 61 3.46 3.52 20.36
CA VAL A 61 3.43 3.94 18.93
C VAL A 61 4.82 4.31 18.39
N ASP A 62 5.74 4.77 19.22
CA ASP A 62 7.09 5.13 18.82
C ASP A 62 8.09 3.97 18.94
N GLU A 63 7.67 2.80 19.39
CA GLU A 63 8.57 1.67 19.63
C GLU A 63 9.06 1.08 18.31
N LEU A 64 8.16 0.81 17.39
CA LEU A 64 8.45 0.33 16.04
C LEU A 64 8.14 1.41 15.01
N PHE A 65 8.95 1.49 13.96
CA PHE A 65 8.67 2.42 12.86
C PHE A 65 7.40 2.04 12.11
N ASP A 66 7.12 0.77 12.00
CA ASP A 66 5.93 0.22 11.34
C ASP A 66 4.65 0.74 12.01
N ASP A 67 4.54 0.57 13.33
CA ASP A 67 3.39 1.06 14.10
C ASP A 67 3.27 2.59 14.02
N PHE A 68 4.40 3.29 14.10
CA PHE A 68 4.41 4.75 14.01
C PHE A 68 3.90 5.24 12.66
N ILE A 69 4.40 4.69 11.54
CA ILE A 69 4.08 5.24 10.21
C ILE A 69 2.61 5.04 9.83
N PHE A 70 1.97 3.94 10.26
CA PHE A 70 0.53 3.74 10.06
C PHE A 70 -0.29 4.79 10.81
N ASN A 71 0.02 5.00 12.09
CA ASN A 71 -0.66 6.02 12.88
C ASN A 71 -0.40 7.43 12.33
N PHE A 72 0.83 7.72 11.89
CA PHE A 72 1.19 8.99 11.28
C PHE A 72 0.43 9.24 9.97
N ALA A 73 0.29 8.24 9.13
CA ALA A 73 -0.46 8.33 7.86
C ALA A 73 -1.96 8.51 8.06
N ALA A 74 -2.52 7.93 9.13
CA ALA A 74 -3.94 7.97 9.44
C ALA A 74 -4.39 9.22 10.22
N ASN A 75 -3.48 9.87 10.99
CA ASN A 75 -3.85 10.88 11.98
C ASN A 75 -3.21 12.25 11.70
N ARG A 76 -4.05 13.24 11.33
CA ARG A 76 -3.61 14.61 11.04
C ARG A 76 -2.97 15.30 12.25
N LYS A 77 -3.51 15.10 13.47
CA LYS A 77 -2.98 15.68 14.69
C LYS A 77 -1.56 15.16 14.96
N LEU A 78 -1.37 13.84 14.82
CA LEU A 78 -0.05 13.22 14.94
C LEU A 78 0.93 13.78 13.92
N GLN A 79 0.55 13.96 12.66
CA GLN A 79 1.43 14.60 11.66
C GLN A 79 1.86 15.99 12.13
N MET A 80 0.92 16.81 12.62
CA MET A 80 1.23 18.15 13.11
C MET A 80 2.16 18.17 14.33
N GLU A 81 2.16 17.11 15.15
CA GLU A 81 3.02 16.97 16.33
C GLU A 81 4.40 16.38 16.00
N ARG A 82 4.47 15.55 14.95
CA ARG A 82 5.68 14.76 14.60
C ARG A 82 6.42 15.29 13.37
N ILE A 83 6.08 16.48 12.92
CA ILE A 83 6.81 17.18 11.84
C ILE A 83 7.64 18.30 12.46
N VAL A 84 8.91 18.37 12.10
CA VAL A 84 9.79 19.49 12.44
C VAL A 84 9.47 20.65 11.51
N PHE A 85 8.82 21.69 12.04
CA PHE A 85 8.49 22.89 11.27
C PHE A 85 9.45 24.05 11.55
N PRO A 86 9.77 24.88 10.56
CA PRO A 86 9.41 24.73 9.16
C PRO A 86 10.07 23.50 8.51
N LEU A 87 9.27 22.68 7.81
CA LEU A 87 9.76 21.42 7.22
C LEU A 87 10.60 21.70 5.97
N LEU A 88 11.84 21.24 5.98
CA LEU A 88 12.73 21.35 4.83
C LEU A 88 12.26 20.47 3.66
N VAL A 89 12.12 21.08 2.49
CA VAL A 89 11.96 20.40 1.20
C VAL A 89 13.20 20.62 0.37
N ASN A 90 13.97 19.55 0.15
CA ASN A 90 15.24 19.57 -0.56
C ASN A 90 15.08 18.97 -1.96
N SER A 91 15.24 19.76 -2.99
CA SER A 91 15.18 19.35 -4.40
C SER A 91 16.56 19.51 -5.09
N GLY A 92 17.63 19.11 -4.41
CA GLY A 92 18.98 19.25 -4.88
C GLY A 92 19.53 20.67 -4.64
N GLU A 93 19.60 21.49 -5.66
CA GLU A 93 20.07 22.88 -5.52
C GLU A 93 19.02 23.80 -4.87
N LYS A 94 17.72 23.46 -4.99
CA LYS A 94 16.62 24.22 -4.44
C LYS A 94 16.23 23.70 -3.07
N LYS A 95 16.20 24.59 -2.07
CA LYS A 95 15.67 24.33 -0.73
C LYS A 95 14.47 25.23 -0.49
N GLU A 96 13.39 24.63 -0.06
CA GLU A 96 12.14 25.30 0.29
C GLU A 96 11.72 24.86 1.69
N TYR A 97 10.82 25.60 2.30
CA TYR A 97 10.32 25.29 3.63
C TYR A 97 8.80 25.30 3.64
N ILE A 98 8.21 24.30 4.26
CA ILE A 98 6.77 24.24 4.47
C ILE A 98 6.49 24.68 5.90
N GLU A 99 5.78 25.77 6.04
CA GLU A 99 5.31 26.26 7.34
C GLU A 99 4.18 25.36 7.87
N ARG A 100 4.00 25.34 9.20
CA ARG A 100 3.00 24.50 9.87
C ARG A 100 1.59 24.67 9.30
N GLN A 101 1.15 25.91 9.05
CA GLN A 101 -0.17 26.21 8.49
C GLN A 101 -0.33 25.81 7.01
N ALA A 102 0.78 25.64 6.29
CA ALA A 102 0.78 25.24 4.87
C ALA A 102 0.85 23.72 4.68
N TRP A 103 1.04 22.95 5.76
CA TRP A 103 1.08 21.50 5.67
C TRP A 103 -0.28 20.94 5.29
N LYS A 104 -0.28 20.11 4.25
CA LYS A 104 -1.42 19.28 3.88
C LYS A 104 -1.14 17.85 4.31
N MET A 105 -2.12 17.21 4.95
CA MET A 105 -2.01 15.83 5.38
C MET A 105 -1.58 14.92 4.23
N GLU A 106 -0.54 14.13 4.44
CA GLU A 106 -0.09 13.10 3.50
C GLU A 106 -0.57 11.73 4.00
N ARG A 107 -1.42 11.07 3.23
CA ARG A 107 -1.99 9.77 3.60
C ARG A 107 -1.14 8.59 3.18
N PHE A 108 -0.01 8.83 2.52
CA PHE A 108 0.92 7.80 2.07
C PHE A 108 0.18 6.64 1.36
N PHE A 109 0.50 5.42 1.76
CA PHE A 109 -0.04 4.17 1.21
C PHE A 109 -1.45 3.80 1.70
N MET A 110 -2.09 4.60 2.55
CA MET A 110 -3.40 4.26 3.14
C MET A 110 -4.53 4.06 2.11
N HIS A 111 -4.35 4.53 0.87
CA HIS A 111 -5.32 4.32 -0.20
C HIS A 111 -5.08 3.05 -1.03
N GLN A 112 -3.95 2.36 -0.79
CA GLN A 112 -3.55 1.18 -1.57
C GLN A 112 -3.74 -0.12 -0.79
N ASP A 113 -4.03 -0.04 0.53
CA ASP A 113 -4.13 -1.19 1.45
C ASP A 113 -2.85 -2.03 1.55
N TYR A 114 -1.73 -1.53 1.00
CA TYR A 114 -0.41 -2.15 1.05
C TYR A 114 0.73 -1.12 0.91
N TYR A 115 1.91 -1.52 1.31
CA TYR A 115 3.18 -0.84 1.03
C TYR A 115 4.22 -1.84 0.54
N THR A 116 5.38 -1.35 0.11
CA THR A 116 6.45 -2.21 -0.39
C THR A 116 7.75 -2.03 0.39
N LEU A 117 8.57 -3.09 0.35
CA LEU A 117 9.98 -3.03 0.72
C LEU A 117 10.80 -3.51 -0.47
N ILE A 118 11.81 -2.74 -0.84
CA ILE A 118 12.79 -3.13 -1.86
C ILE A 118 14.13 -3.27 -1.13
N VAL A 119 14.51 -4.50 -0.85
CA VAL A 119 15.69 -4.81 -0.03
C VAL A 119 16.67 -5.73 -0.76
N ASP A 120 17.91 -5.82 -0.25
CA ASP A 120 18.96 -6.65 -0.82
C ASP A 120 19.01 -8.04 -0.19
N THR A 121 18.63 -8.13 1.09
CA THR A 121 18.68 -9.38 1.88
C THR A 121 17.42 -9.56 2.74
N PRO A 122 17.08 -10.80 3.13
CA PRO A 122 15.93 -11.05 4.01
C PRO A 122 16.03 -10.36 5.37
N GLU A 123 17.26 -10.23 5.91
CA GLU A 123 17.47 -9.59 7.22
C GLU A 123 17.04 -8.11 7.23
N GLN A 124 17.08 -7.44 6.08
CA GLN A 124 16.62 -6.06 5.96
C GLN A 124 15.10 -5.93 6.09
N ILE A 125 14.34 -6.98 5.82
CA ILE A 125 12.87 -7.01 6.03
C ILE A 125 12.55 -6.89 7.52
N GLU A 126 13.35 -7.55 8.37
CA GLU A 126 13.16 -7.56 9.81
C GLU A 126 13.56 -6.24 10.51
N LEU A 127 14.26 -5.33 9.81
CA LEU A 127 14.64 -4.04 10.39
C LEU A 127 13.44 -3.16 10.77
N LEU A 128 12.27 -3.35 10.16
CA LEU A 128 11.04 -2.65 10.56
C LEU A 128 10.60 -3.00 11.99
N LYS A 129 10.97 -4.20 12.47
CA LYS A 129 10.68 -4.70 13.81
C LYS A 129 11.82 -4.40 14.81
N ASP A 130 12.86 -3.69 14.38
CA ASP A 130 14.00 -3.35 15.24
C ASP A 130 13.70 -2.09 16.05
N THR A 131 13.56 -2.26 17.36
CA THR A 131 13.35 -1.15 18.30
C THR A 131 14.54 -0.20 18.41
N ALA A 132 15.74 -0.64 17.99
CA ALA A 132 16.95 0.19 17.96
C ALA A 132 17.05 1.08 16.70
N LEU A 133 16.13 0.93 15.75
CA LEU A 133 16.11 1.73 14.53
C LEU A 133 15.97 3.22 14.88
N THR A 134 16.84 4.06 14.32
CA THR A 134 16.86 5.50 14.57
C THR A 134 16.54 6.36 13.35
N ALA A 135 16.52 5.75 12.16
CA ALA A 135 16.21 6.44 10.92
C ALA A 135 15.47 5.51 9.95
N ALA A 136 14.45 6.04 9.31
CA ALA A 136 13.71 5.37 8.25
C ALA A 136 13.28 6.38 7.18
N THR A 137 13.03 5.91 5.97
CA THR A 137 12.57 6.75 4.87
C THR A 137 11.35 6.10 4.22
N VAL A 138 10.31 6.89 4.02
CA VAL A 138 9.20 6.49 3.15
C VAL A 138 9.41 7.14 1.79
N GLU A 139 9.52 6.31 0.76
CA GLU A 139 9.68 6.74 -0.62
C GLU A 139 8.34 6.67 -1.34
N LYS A 140 7.98 7.75 -2.01
CA LYS A 140 6.90 7.81 -2.99
C LYS A 140 7.56 7.84 -4.36
N ILE A 141 7.54 6.68 -5.04
CA ILE A 141 8.25 6.44 -6.29
C ILE A 141 7.23 6.53 -7.43
N PHE A 142 7.40 7.51 -8.30
CA PHE A 142 6.62 7.70 -9.51
C PHE A 142 7.42 7.09 -10.67
N LEU A 143 7.04 5.87 -11.07
CA LEU A 143 7.76 5.12 -12.10
C LEU A 143 7.70 5.85 -13.44
N ASP A 144 6.51 6.23 -13.88
CA ASP A 144 6.27 6.88 -15.17
C ASP A 144 6.98 8.25 -15.29
N ASP A 145 7.11 8.97 -14.16
CA ASP A 145 7.76 10.28 -14.09
C ASP A 145 9.27 10.19 -13.82
N HIS A 146 9.79 8.99 -13.57
CA HIS A 146 11.18 8.76 -13.13
C HIS A 146 11.59 9.67 -11.96
N PHE A 147 10.70 9.83 -10.99
CA PHE A 147 10.83 10.75 -9.88
C PHE A 147 10.59 10.04 -8.54
N VAL A 148 11.35 10.45 -7.51
CA VAL A 148 11.21 9.92 -6.15
C VAL A 148 11.08 11.05 -5.15
N ARG A 149 10.03 11.02 -4.33
CA ARG A 149 9.91 11.85 -3.15
C ARG A 149 10.15 11.02 -1.92
N GLN A 150 11.10 11.41 -1.11
CA GLN A 150 11.50 10.75 0.12
C GLN A 150 11.05 11.58 1.32
N TYR A 151 10.42 10.93 2.30
CA TYR A 151 10.07 11.49 3.60
C TYR A 151 11.01 10.89 4.62
N LEU A 152 11.92 11.70 5.17
CA LEU A 152 13.00 11.26 6.05
C LEU A 152 12.57 11.40 7.50
N PHE A 153 12.51 10.28 8.17
CA PHE A 153 12.16 10.18 9.59
C PHE A 153 13.40 9.86 10.41
N HIS A 154 13.53 10.57 11.53
CA HIS A 154 14.56 10.32 12.53
C HIS A 154 13.95 10.18 13.91
N ARG A 155 14.55 9.34 14.75
CA ARG A 155 14.14 9.19 16.14
C ARG A 155 14.84 10.23 17.00
N GLU A 156 14.08 11.21 17.53
CA GLU A 156 14.55 12.26 18.40
C GLU A 156 13.97 12.09 19.80
N LYS A 157 14.81 11.93 20.81
CA LYS A 157 14.37 11.71 22.21
C LYS A 157 13.33 10.58 22.35
N GLY A 158 13.52 9.49 21.62
CA GLY A 158 12.64 8.32 21.62
C GLY A 158 11.39 8.45 20.74
N ARG A 159 11.18 9.57 20.05
CA ARG A 159 10.01 9.84 19.20
C ARG A 159 10.41 9.95 17.74
N TRP A 160 9.62 9.35 16.85
CA TRP A 160 9.80 9.50 15.43
C TRP A 160 9.33 10.87 14.95
N MET A 161 10.19 11.56 14.20
CA MET A 161 9.95 12.90 13.66
C MET A 161 10.23 12.93 12.16
N LEU A 162 9.32 13.51 11.38
CA LEU A 162 9.61 13.87 9.98
C LEU A 162 10.46 15.13 9.95
N THR A 163 11.66 15.03 9.42
CA THR A 163 12.66 16.11 9.47
C THR A 163 12.96 16.75 8.12
N GLU A 164 12.76 16.00 7.02
CA GLU A 164 13.05 16.45 5.66
C GLU A 164 12.17 15.75 4.65
N ILE A 165 11.76 16.47 3.61
CA ILE A 165 11.28 15.89 2.35
C ILE A 165 12.39 16.08 1.33
N ARG A 166 12.79 15.01 0.64
CA ARG A 166 13.77 15.09 -0.43
C ARG A 166 13.15 14.67 -1.76
N ASN A 167 13.28 15.54 -2.74
CA ASN A 167 12.86 15.29 -4.11
C ASN A 167 14.09 14.98 -4.97
N GLN A 168 14.05 13.90 -5.72
CA GLN A 168 15.16 13.51 -6.60
C GLN A 168 14.65 12.78 -7.84
N THR A 169 15.45 12.80 -8.90
CA THR A 169 15.21 11.95 -10.07
C THR A 169 15.54 10.50 -9.74
N MET A 170 14.84 9.56 -10.35
CA MET A 170 15.02 8.11 -10.11
C MET A 170 16.48 7.65 -10.26
N PRO A 171 17.30 8.11 -11.22
CA PRO A 171 18.71 7.70 -11.31
C PRO A 171 19.57 7.98 -10.06
N ARG A 172 19.12 8.85 -9.17
CA ARG A 172 19.79 9.12 -7.89
C ARG A 172 19.38 8.17 -6.76
N ASN A 173 18.36 7.37 -7.00
CA ASN A 173 17.91 6.35 -6.03
C ASN A 173 18.84 5.14 -6.07
N PRO A 174 19.28 4.58 -4.93
CA PRO A 174 20.11 3.37 -4.89
C PRO A 174 19.48 2.18 -5.63
N ASN A 175 18.16 2.09 -5.68
CA ASN A 175 17.44 1.05 -6.38
C ASN A 175 17.15 1.34 -7.86
N ALA A 176 17.67 2.45 -8.43
CA ALA A 176 17.36 2.85 -9.80
C ALA A 176 17.55 1.75 -10.86
N PRO A 177 18.65 0.95 -10.83
CA PRO A 177 18.80 -0.13 -11.80
C PRO A 177 17.69 -1.19 -11.72
N PHE A 178 17.24 -1.48 -10.50
CA PHE A 178 16.12 -2.41 -10.28
C PHE A 178 14.77 -1.77 -10.62
N LEU A 179 14.55 -0.51 -10.28
CA LEU A 179 13.30 0.20 -10.57
C LEU A 179 13.06 0.34 -12.07
N ASN A 180 14.08 0.62 -12.87
CA ASN A 180 13.99 0.66 -14.33
C ASN A 180 13.62 -0.71 -14.91
N PHE A 181 14.15 -1.78 -14.34
CA PHE A 181 13.75 -3.15 -14.69
C PHE A 181 12.31 -3.44 -14.26
N TYR A 182 11.95 -3.09 -13.02
CA TYR A 182 10.63 -3.37 -12.45
C TYR A 182 9.51 -2.68 -13.24
N GLU A 183 9.71 -1.44 -13.67
CA GLU A 183 8.76 -0.72 -14.53
C GLU A 183 8.43 -1.51 -15.81
N GLN A 184 9.42 -2.05 -16.48
CA GLN A 184 9.21 -2.90 -17.66
C GLN A 184 8.57 -4.25 -17.28
N PHE A 185 9.00 -4.84 -16.16
CA PHE A 185 8.49 -6.11 -15.66
C PHE A 185 6.99 -6.08 -15.37
N VAL A 186 6.46 -4.96 -14.88
CA VAL A 186 5.02 -4.84 -14.56
C VAL A 186 4.18 -4.32 -15.71
N SER A 187 4.78 -3.65 -16.71
CA SER A 187 4.06 -3.03 -17.82
C SER A 187 4.03 -3.88 -19.10
N ASP A 188 5.06 -4.70 -19.35
CA ASP A 188 5.20 -5.52 -20.55
C ASP A 188 5.16 -7.02 -20.22
N SER A 189 4.10 -7.70 -20.64
CA SER A 189 3.88 -9.12 -20.36
C SER A 189 4.90 -10.04 -21.06
N VAL A 190 5.43 -9.65 -22.21
CA VAL A 190 6.47 -10.41 -22.93
C VAL A 190 7.78 -10.28 -22.16
N PHE A 191 8.18 -9.06 -21.82
CA PHE A 191 9.36 -8.81 -21.00
C PHE A 191 9.27 -9.47 -19.63
N GLN A 192 8.09 -9.44 -19.00
CA GLN A 192 7.83 -10.12 -17.74
C GLN A 192 8.15 -11.61 -17.85
N ARG A 193 7.57 -12.29 -18.85
CA ARG A 193 7.77 -13.71 -19.07
C ARG A 193 9.23 -14.05 -19.38
N GLU A 194 9.90 -13.24 -20.20
CA GLU A 194 11.33 -13.38 -20.47
C GLU A 194 12.21 -13.13 -19.23
N SER A 195 11.70 -12.42 -18.24
CA SER A 195 12.38 -12.12 -16.99
C SER A 195 12.15 -13.16 -15.89
N LEU A 196 11.46 -14.25 -16.19
CA LEU A 196 11.32 -15.39 -15.27
C LEU A 196 12.50 -16.37 -15.42
N CYS A 197 12.86 -17.05 -14.35
CA CYS A 197 13.67 -18.27 -14.43
C CYS A 197 12.81 -19.42 -15.00
N ASN A 198 13.46 -20.45 -15.57
CA ASN A 198 12.73 -21.63 -16.06
C ASN A 198 11.98 -22.35 -14.92
N GLU A 199 12.54 -22.27 -13.74
CA GLU A 199 11.98 -22.77 -12.48
C GLU A 199 12.03 -21.63 -11.47
N ILE A 200 10.87 -21.20 -10.97
CA ILE A 200 10.71 -20.22 -9.91
C ILE A 200 10.41 -21.01 -8.64
N GLU A 201 11.26 -20.92 -7.65
CA GLU A 201 11.01 -21.50 -6.33
C GLU A 201 9.76 -20.86 -5.73
N PHE A 202 8.82 -21.67 -5.29
CA PHE A 202 7.58 -21.22 -4.66
C PHE A 202 7.50 -21.73 -3.24
N VAL A 203 7.18 -20.83 -2.32
CA VAL A 203 6.85 -21.16 -0.92
C VAL A 203 5.54 -20.45 -0.60
N GLY A 204 4.55 -21.20 -0.17
CA GLY A 204 3.25 -20.64 0.17
C GLY A 204 2.54 -21.46 1.23
N PRO A 205 1.34 -21.05 1.68
CA PRO A 205 0.58 -21.81 2.67
C PRO A 205 0.19 -23.18 2.11
N ASP A 206 0.22 -24.19 2.98
CA ASP A 206 -0.26 -25.53 2.65
C ASP A 206 -1.79 -25.51 2.66
N PRO A 207 -2.46 -25.89 1.55
CA PRO A 207 -3.93 -25.87 1.48
C PRO A 207 -4.62 -26.87 2.44
N ASP A 208 -3.87 -27.86 2.94
CA ASP A 208 -4.40 -28.89 3.82
C ASP A 208 -4.03 -28.63 5.31
N ASP A 209 -3.14 -27.68 5.60
CA ASP A 209 -2.69 -27.37 6.97
C ASP A 209 -2.27 -25.91 7.10
N ASP A 210 -3.13 -25.08 7.71
CA ASP A 210 -2.94 -23.64 7.89
C ASP A 210 -1.64 -23.24 8.64
N PHE A 211 -1.00 -24.19 9.32
CA PHE A 211 0.25 -23.96 10.07
C PHE A 211 1.50 -24.40 9.31
N LYS A 212 1.34 -24.96 8.11
CA LYS A 212 2.45 -25.41 7.29
C LYS A 212 2.61 -24.58 6.02
N GLN A 213 3.83 -24.61 5.52
CA GLN A 213 4.16 -24.10 4.20
C GLN A 213 4.44 -25.27 3.26
N MET A 214 3.98 -25.12 2.03
CA MET A 214 4.35 -26.00 0.94
C MET A 214 5.44 -25.36 0.10
N GLU A 215 6.36 -26.17 -0.38
CA GLU A 215 7.37 -25.76 -1.35
C GLU A 215 7.05 -26.37 -2.71
N GLY A 216 7.30 -25.62 -3.76
CA GLY A 216 7.04 -26.05 -5.13
C GLY A 216 7.85 -25.27 -6.15
N VAL A 217 7.52 -25.47 -7.40
CA VAL A 217 8.13 -24.79 -8.54
C VAL A 217 7.03 -24.25 -9.46
N ILE A 218 7.12 -22.97 -9.80
CA ILE A 218 6.29 -22.34 -10.84
C ILE A 218 7.13 -22.22 -12.11
N THR A 219 6.63 -22.76 -13.21
CA THR A 219 7.25 -22.54 -14.52
C THR A 219 6.63 -21.33 -15.22
N PRO A 220 7.31 -20.69 -16.18
CA PRO A 220 6.81 -19.52 -16.90
C PRO A 220 5.42 -19.69 -17.53
N ASP A 221 5.05 -20.91 -17.92
CA ASP A 221 3.73 -21.21 -18.50
C ASP A 221 2.59 -21.12 -17.50
N PHE A 222 2.88 -21.32 -16.23
CA PHE A 222 1.91 -21.21 -15.12
C PHE A 222 1.97 -19.87 -14.38
N TRP A 223 2.92 -19.01 -14.73
CA TRP A 223 3.12 -17.72 -14.03
C TRP A 223 1.85 -16.88 -13.95
N ASP A 224 1.08 -16.78 -15.01
CA ASP A 224 -0.14 -15.98 -15.07
C ASP A 224 -1.21 -16.41 -14.05
N ALA A 225 -1.18 -17.67 -13.59
CA ALA A 225 -2.09 -18.18 -12.57
C ALA A 225 -1.64 -17.89 -11.14
N PHE A 226 -0.36 -17.62 -10.93
CA PHE A 226 0.24 -17.41 -9.59
C PHE A 226 0.67 -15.97 -9.34
N ARG A 227 0.88 -15.18 -10.39
CA ARG A 227 1.41 -13.83 -10.24
C ARG A 227 0.50 -12.96 -9.35
N PRO A 228 1.07 -12.23 -8.40
CA PRO A 228 0.31 -11.24 -7.63
C PRO A 228 -0.01 -10.01 -8.49
N ASP A 229 -0.99 -9.24 -8.03
CA ASP A 229 -1.20 -7.89 -8.54
C ASP A 229 -0.08 -6.99 -8.06
N LEU A 230 0.79 -6.59 -8.97
CA LEU A 230 1.95 -5.76 -8.67
C LEU A 230 1.65 -4.28 -8.93
N PRO A 231 2.09 -3.37 -8.05
CA PRO A 231 1.89 -1.94 -8.22
C PRO A 231 2.54 -1.42 -9.52
N LYS A 232 1.79 -0.56 -10.22
CA LYS A 232 2.22 0.13 -11.44
C LYS A 232 2.13 1.63 -11.24
N GLY A 233 3.03 2.36 -11.86
CA GLY A 233 3.04 3.83 -11.82
C GLY A 233 3.50 4.41 -10.48
N LEU A 234 2.81 4.14 -9.37
CA LEU A 234 3.13 4.66 -8.04
C LEU A 234 3.42 3.54 -7.04
N ILE A 235 4.58 3.63 -6.39
CA ILE A 235 5.01 2.72 -5.33
C ILE A 235 5.28 3.52 -4.05
N TYR A 236 4.80 3.03 -2.91
CA TYR A 236 5.23 3.50 -1.58
C TYR A 236 6.17 2.47 -0.98
N ASN A 237 7.45 2.81 -0.91
CA ASN A 237 8.52 1.94 -0.43
C ASN A 237 9.05 2.43 0.93
N ILE A 238 9.16 1.55 1.91
CA ILE A 238 9.78 1.86 3.20
C ILE A 238 11.22 1.35 3.17
N VAL A 239 12.14 2.24 3.50
CA VAL A 239 13.58 1.98 3.53
C VAL A 239 14.08 2.08 4.96
N CYS A 240 14.61 0.97 5.48
CA CYS A 240 15.33 0.89 6.74
C CYS A 240 16.74 0.35 6.48
N GLY A 241 17.73 0.95 7.13
CA GLY A 241 19.13 0.56 6.95
C GLY A 241 19.74 1.00 5.61
N ASN A 242 20.89 0.44 5.29
CA ASN A 242 21.65 0.77 4.10
C ASN A 242 21.24 -0.11 2.92
N GLN A 243 21.13 0.51 1.75
CA GLN A 243 20.91 -0.20 0.50
C GLN A 243 22.20 -0.18 -0.34
N HIS A 244 22.42 -1.23 -1.12
CA HIS A 244 23.58 -1.41 -1.96
C HIS A 244 23.22 -1.31 -3.44
N PRO A 245 23.60 -0.21 -4.14
CA PRO A 245 23.26 -0.03 -5.56
C PRO A 245 23.81 -1.14 -6.47
N SER A 246 24.89 -1.81 -6.04
CA SER A 246 25.56 -2.88 -6.78
C SER A 246 25.11 -4.29 -6.36
N ALA A 247 24.06 -4.41 -5.56
CA ALA A 247 23.54 -5.71 -5.16
C ALA A 247 23.08 -6.52 -6.37
N ASP A 248 23.44 -7.79 -6.42
CA ASP A 248 23.02 -8.73 -7.47
C ASP A 248 21.71 -9.46 -7.13
N GLN A 249 21.10 -9.10 -5.99
CA GLN A 249 19.79 -9.55 -5.53
C GLN A 249 18.93 -8.37 -5.13
N LYS A 250 17.65 -8.48 -5.43
CA LYS A 250 16.60 -7.64 -4.84
C LYS A 250 15.43 -8.52 -4.42
N ILE A 251 14.91 -8.24 -3.24
CA ILE A 251 13.67 -8.82 -2.75
C ILE A 251 12.65 -7.68 -2.77
N PHE A 252 11.61 -7.85 -3.57
CA PHE A 252 10.48 -6.95 -3.63
C PHE A 252 9.37 -7.54 -2.76
N VAL A 253 9.08 -6.90 -1.65
CA VAL A 253 8.03 -7.32 -0.73
C VAL A 253 6.81 -6.45 -0.96
N LEU A 254 5.65 -7.08 -1.12
CA LEU A 254 4.34 -6.44 -1.08
C LEU A 254 3.69 -6.83 0.24
N ARG A 255 3.51 -5.87 1.14
CA ARG A 255 2.95 -6.12 2.48
C ARG A 255 1.67 -5.34 2.68
N GLY A 256 0.62 -6.07 3.01
CA GLY A 256 -0.70 -5.50 3.26
C GLY A 256 -0.81 -4.79 4.59
N ILE A 257 -1.76 -3.85 4.67
CA ILE A 257 -2.12 -3.13 5.87
C ILE A 257 -3.30 -3.85 6.51
N ALA A 258 -3.06 -4.55 7.63
CA ALA A 258 -4.09 -5.25 8.41
C ALA A 258 -4.95 -6.29 7.65
N ASN A 259 -4.49 -6.77 6.47
CA ASN A 259 -5.20 -7.75 5.65
C ASN A 259 -4.45 -9.08 5.50
N GLY A 260 -3.30 -9.23 6.16
CA GLY A 260 -2.48 -10.46 6.15
C GLY A 260 -1.77 -10.74 4.83
N LEU A 261 -1.86 -9.86 3.84
CA LEU A 261 -1.13 -10.03 2.58
C LEU A 261 0.37 -9.86 2.81
N GLU A 262 1.14 -10.85 2.43
CA GLU A 262 2.59 -10.75 2.29
C GLU A 262 3.05 -11.55 1.08
N VAL A 263 3.70 -10.89 0.14
CA VAL A 263 4.28 -11.52 -1.05
C VAL A 263 5.71 -11.04 -1.19
N GLU A 264 6.64 -11.97 -1.30
CA GLU A 264 8.05 -11.69 -1.56
C GLU A 264 8.45 -12.22 -2.94
N LEU A 265 8.99 -11.35 -3.77
CA LEU A 265 9.55 -11.70 -5.06
C LEU A 265 11.07 -11.50 -5.04
N THR A 266 11.82 -12.58 -5.09
CA THR A 266 13.30 -12.51 -5.12
C THR A 266 13.80 -12.50 -6.55
N PHE A 267 14.47 -11.44 -6.92
CA PHE A 267 15.13 -11.24 -8.20
C PHE A 267 16.65 -11.38 -8.08
N ARG A 268 17.28 -11.98 -9.07
CA ARG A 268 18.72 -12.09 -9.19
C ARG A 268 19.22 -11.46 -10.49
N LEU A 269 20.29 -10.67 -10.38
CA LEU A 269 20.99 -10.10 -11.52
C LEU A 269 22.01 -11.12 -12.07
N ARG A 270 21.82 -11.55 -13.30
CA ARG A 270 22.71 -12.49 -13.98
C ARG A 270 23.02 -11.98 -15.39
N ASN A 271 24.30 -11.83 -15.72
CA ASN A 271 24.74 -11.34 -17.04
C ASN A 271 24.05 -10.03 -17.45
N GLY A 272 23.90 -9.10 -16.49
CA GLY A 272 23.25 -7.81 -16.71
C GLY A 272 21.72 -7.85 -16.85
N ARG A 273 21.07 -8.99 -16.59
CA ARG A 273 19.62 -9.13 -16.64
C ARG A 273 19.06 -9.59 -15.29
N TRP A 274 18.03 -8.93 -14.81
CA TRP A 274 17.27 -9.36 -13.66
C TRP A 274 16.35 -10.53 -14.05
N LYS A 275 16.28 -11.52 -13.17
CA LYS A 275 15.40 -12.70 -13.31
C LYS A 275 14.69 -12.97 -12.00
N LEU A 276 13.37 -13.19 -12.06
CA LEU A 276 12.61 -13.68 -10.91
C LEU A 276 12.98 -15.13 -10.65
N ARG A 277 13.42 -15.41 -9.44
CA ARG A 277 13.89 -16.73 -9.02
C ARG A 277 13.01 -17.39 -7.97
N LYS A 278 12.44 -16.61 -7.05
CA LYS A 278 11.65 -17.13 -5.94
C LYS A 278 10.44 -16.25 -5.69
N MET A 279 9.35 -16.87 -5.30
CA MET A 279 8.14 -16.24 -4.81
C MET A 279 7.75 -16.91 -3.48
N THR A 280 7.47 -16.09 -2.45
CA THR A 280 6.93 -16.52 -1.16
C THR A 280 5.61 -15.78 -0.92
N THR A 281 4.60 -16.47 -0.41
CA THR A 281 3.28 -15.88 -0.09
C THR A 281 2.78 -16.35 1.27
#